data_859fbaeab386cea81fc0e607556f298f
#
_entry.id   859fbaeab386cea81fc0e607556f298f
#
_cell.length_a   1.000
_cell.length_b   1.000
_cell.length_c   1.000
_cell.angle_alpha   90.00
_cell.angle_beta   90.00
_cell.angle_gamma   90.00
#
_symmetry.space_group_name_H-M   'P 1'
#
loop_
_entity.id
_entity.type
_entity.pdbx_description
1 polymer ?
#
loop_
_entity_poly.entity_id
_entity_poly.type
_entity_poly.pdbx_seq_one_letter_code
_entity_poly.pdbx_strand_id
1 'polypeptide(L)'
;MEKAITMEMRLGENIVRLRKERGLTQEQLAKLLNVTVGAVSKWENGNNRPDIELLPILADVLQVSIDALLGYEKAYKNLEENITRMKELLLEEKYDAVTEIGMNCLRRYPNDFRLNKLIADACYSQYFSMGMEQAEEKKENALYFYERCIELYDAKKNTDITEETLNIQIATLCMWDKEGAERALRIIDTYNDAGKYDNLRASCLLQMGRNEEARKIVVHHAVANQIFCFNDFTTLAGMAEKEQDYERAVRFLEAEVRTFEVFMKEEASYADRAFAGQAYIIAGLYEKMNQKEKQNEWLKKARQHAAKYNSNPSMEIASMRFCEGVEGRMIDNFSQTLKLLAEQEG
;
A
#
# COMPACT_ATOMS: atom_id res chain seq x y z
N MET A 1 4.11 26.34 -27.82
CA MET A 1 5.12 27.39 -27.57
C MET A 1 5.60 27.23 -26.13
N GLU A 2 6.69 26.50 -25.94
CA GLU A 2 7.36 26.35 -24.65
C GLU A 2 7.87 27.73 -24.18
N LYS A 3 7.27 28.25 -23.13
CA LYS A 3 7.91 29.30 -22.34
C LYS A 3 9.05 28.65 -21.59
N ALA A 4 10.28 28.89 -22.07
CA ALA A 4 11.49 28.55 -21.33
C ALA A 4 11.32 29.05 -19.88
N ILE A 5 11.50 28.14 -18.92
CA ILE A 5 11.49 28.42 -17.49
C ILE A 5 12.77 29.24 -17.23
N THR A 6 12.67 30.55 -17.29
CA THR A 6 13.70 31.45 -16.80
C THR A 6 13.67 31.36 -15.28
N MET A 7 14.65 30.68 -14.72
CA MET A 7 14.99 30.78 -13.30
C MET A 7 15.32 32.26 -13.06
N GLU A 8 14.39 33.03 -12.50
CA GLU A 8 14.67 34.35 -11.99
C GLU A 8 15.66 34.19 -10.83
N MET A 9 16.94 34.18 -11.19
CA MET A 9 17.99 34.32 -10.18
C MET A 9 17.87 35.71 -9.60
N ARG A 10 17.35 35.82 -8.39
CA ARG A 10 17.26 37.09 -7.65
C ARG A 10 18.60 37.50 -7.05
N LEU A 11 19.68 37.20 -7.79
CA LEU A 11 21.04 37.46 -7.36
C LEU A 11 21.26 38.93 -6.94
N GLY A 12 20.77 39.85 -7.73
CA GLY A 12 20.89 41.28 -7.41
C GLY A 12 20.19 41.65 -6.08
N GLU A 13 18.94 41.18 -5.89
CA GLU A 13 18.20 41.41 -4.63
C GLU A 13 18.93 40.78 -3.43
N ASN A 14 19.50 39.60 -3.60
CA ASN A 14 20.28 38.92 -2.56
C ASN A 14 21.56 39.69 -2.24
N ILE A 15 22.28 40.20 -3.25
CA ILE A 15 23.49 41.02 -3.03
C ILE A 15 23.11 42.27 -2.20
N VAL A 16 22.04 42.96 -2.55
CA VAL A 16 21.56 44.15 -1.80
C VAL A 16 21.27 43.78 -0.34
N ARG A 17 20.50 42.76 -0.13
CA ARG A 17 20.09 42.30 1.21
C ARG A 17 21.28 41.91 2.05
N LEU A 18 22.12 41.01 1.55
CA LEU A 18 23.27 40.44 2.27
C LEU A 18 24.31 41.54 2.57
N ARG A 19 24.58 42.43 1.60
CA ARG A 19 25.46 43.58 1.82
C ARG A 19 24.98 44.48 2.95
N LYS A 20 23.64 44.80 2.98
CA LYS A 20 23.04 45.60 4.04
C LYS A 20 23.07 44.90 5.40
N GLU A 21 22.81 43.62 5.45
CA GLU A 21 22.93 42.80 6.67
C GLU A 21 24.34 42.84 7.24
N ARG A 22 25.38 43.02 6.39
CA ARG A 22 26.78 43.18 6.76
C ARG A 22 27.16 44.63 7.06
N GLY A 23 26.23 45.59 6.94
CA GLY A 23 26.52 46.99 7.13
C GLY A 23 27.45 47.62 6.10
N LEU A 24 27.66 46.96 4.94
CA LEU A 24 28.57 47.45 3.90
C LEU A 24 27.87 48.43 2.96
N THR A 25 28.61 49.49 2.52
CA THR A 25 28.19 50.34 1.41
C THR A 25 28.57 49.66 0.07
N GLN A 26 27.97 50.13 -1.05
CA GLN A 26 28.36 49.64 -2.39
C GLN A 26 29.88 49.89 -2.66
N GLU A 27 30.40 51.00 -2.18
CA GLU A 27 31.82 51.38 -2.32
C GLU A 27 32.73 50.40 -1.55
N GLN A 28 32.29 50.06 -0.31
CA GLN A 28 33.05 49.08 0.53
C GLN A 28 33.04 47.70 -0.08
N LEU A 29 31.89 47.25 -0.56
CA LEU A 29 31.78 45.95 -1.25
C LEU A 29 32.64 45.94 -2.55
N ALA A 30 32.56 47.00 -3.35
CA ALA A 30 33.37 47.14 -4.57
C ALA A 30 34.88 47.07 -4.29
N LYS A 31 35.31 47.74 -3.22
CA LYS A 31 36.70 47.72 -2.77
C LYS A 31 37.17 46.33 -2.37
N LEU A 32 36.34 45.59 -1.58
CA LEU A 32 36.63 44.22 -1.11
C LEU A 32 36.73 43.23 -2.27
N LEU A 33 35.95 43.43 -3.34
CA LEU A 33 35.92 42.59 -4.52
C LEU A 33 36.90 43.03 -5.62
N ASN A 34 37.61 44.14 -5.44
CA ASN A 34 38.48 44.76 -6.41
C ASN A 34 37.74 45.06 -7.76
N VAL A 35 36.54 45.60 -7.67
CA VAL A 35 35.71 46.02 -8.81
C VAL A 35 35.29 47.46 -8.70
N THR A 36 34.65 48.02 -9.72
CA THR A 36 34.13 49.41 -9.68
C THR A 36 32.79 49.44 -8.91
N VAL A 37 32.50 50.58 -8.24
CA VAL A 37 31.19 50.82 -7.59
C VAL A 37 30.07 50.67 -8.59
N GLY A 38 30.24 51.11 -9.83
CA GLY A 38 29.29 50.98 -10.92
C GLY A 38 28.99 49.51 -11.31
N ALA A 39 29.97 48.60 -11.13
CA ALA A 39 29.71 47.17 -11.33
C ALA A 39 28.77 46.61 -10.26
N VAL A 40 29.05 46.91 -8.97
CA VAL A 40 28.18 46.49 -7.86
C VAL A 40 26.78 47.07 -8.04
N SER A 41 26.64 48.35 -8.37
CA SER A 41 25.36 48.99 -8.64
C SER A 41 24.57 48.29 -9.77
N LYS A 42 25.25 47.92 -10.87
CA LYS A 42 24.64 47.19 -11.98
C LYS A 42 24.16 45.79 -11.58
N TRP A 43 24.93 45.07 -10.74
CA TRP A 43 24.52 43.76 -10.22
C TRP A 43 23.30 43.87 -9.32
N GLU A 44 23.27 44.84 -8.40
CA GLU A 44 22.16 45.07 -7.47
C GLU A 44 20.87 45.44 -8.18
N ASN A 45 20.97 46.22 -9.28
CA ASN A 45 19.81 46.62 -10.08
C ASN A 45 19.44 45.57 -11.17
N GLY A 46 20.12 44.45 -11.25
CA GLY A 46 19.86 43.39 -12.23
C GLY A 46 20.28 43.75 -13.68
N ASN A 47 20.96 44.89 -13.89
CA ASN A 47 21.42 45.33 -15.23
C ASN A 47 22.64 44.59 -15.73
N ASN A 48 23.36 43.91 -14.84
CA ASN A 48 24.50 43.04 -15.18
C ASN A 48 24.64 41.96 -14.09
N ARG A 49 25.49 40.98 -14.30
CA ARG A 49 25.80 39.91 -13.35
C ARG A 49 27.27 39.90 -13.01
N PRO A 50 27.67 39.52 -11.78
CA PRO A 50 29.06 39.19 -11.48
C PRO A 50 29.57 38.07 -12.39
N ASP A 51 30.85 38.11 -12.71
CA ASP A 51 31.51 36.98 -13.36
C ASP A 51 31.43 35.74 -12.46
N ILE A 52 31.34 34.56 -13.06
CA ILE A 52 31.24 33.30 -12.35
C ILE A 52 32.39 33.09 -11.37
N GLU A 53 33.62 33.56 -11.77
CA GLU A 53 34.83 33.50 -10.94
C GLU A 53 34.74 34.40 -9.68
N LEU A 54 33.90 35.44 -9.69
CA LEU A 54 33.68 36.33 -8.56
C LEU A 54 32.65 35.78 -7.56
N LEU A 55 31.81 34.82 -7.96
CA LEU A 55 30.76 34.32 -7.07
C LEU A 55 31.29 33.71 -5.76
N PRO A 56 32.39 32.89 -5.76
CA PRO A 56 32.98 32.41 -4.52
C PRO A 56 33.48 33.52 -3.62
N ILE A 57 34.20 34.52 -4.21
CA ILE A 57 34.76 35.65 -3.46
C ILE A 57 33.64 36.51 -2.89
N LEU A 58 32.58 36.77 -3.66
CA LEU A 58 31.40 37.50 -3.22
C LEU A 58 30.66 36.79 -2.08
N ALA A 59 30.55 35.48 -2.17
CA ALA A 59 29.94 34.65 -1.10
C ALA A 59 30.80 34.72 0.20
N ASP A 60 32.11 34.61 0.09
CA ASP A 60 33.04 34.74 1.23
C ASP A 60 32.96 36.13 1.89
N VAL A 61 33.01 37.21 1.07
CA VAL A 61 32.91 38.60 1.59
C VAL A 61 31.57 38.80 2.30
N LEU A 62 30.49 38.26 1.77
CA LEU A 62 29.15 38.32 2.36
C LEU A 62 28.94 37.26 3.46
N GLN A 63 29.88 36.33 3.68
CA GLN A 63 29.86 35.22 4.65
C GLN A 63 28.60 34.36 4.50
N VAL A 64 28.31 33.95 3.30
CA VAL A 64 27.22 33.03 2.96
C VAL A 64 27.71 31.96 1.99
N SER A 65 26.94 30.88 1.83
CA SER A 65 27.18 29.91 0.75
C SER A 65 26.85 30.52 -0.63
N ILE A 66 27.44 30.01 -1.68
CA ILE A 66 27.07 30.36 -3.07
C ILE A 66 25.59 30.10 -3.31
N ASP A 67 25.04 29.02 -2.73
CA ASP A 67 23.62 28.66 -2.83
C ASP A 67 22.71 29.72 -2.19
N ALA A 68 23.09 30.23 -1.00
CA ALA A 68 22.39 31.32 -0.35
C ALA A 68 22.47 32.63 -1.17
N LEU A 69 23.65 32.93 -1.74
CA LEU A 69 23.86 34.07 -2.63
C LEU A 69 22.98 34.00 -3.87
N LEU A 70 22.88 32.83 -4.48
CA LEU A 70 22.03 32.58 -5.65
C LEU A 70 20.53 32.45 -5.29
N GLY A 71 20.20 32.34 -4.00
CA GLY A 71 18.83 32.13 -3.51
C GLY A 71 18.37 30.67 -3.65
N TYR A 72 19.29 29.74 -3.88
CA TYR A 72 18.96 28.32 -4.05
C TYR A 72 18.45 27.67 -2.76
N GLU A 73 19.04 28.00 -1.60
CA GLU A 73 18.60 27.51 -0.29
C GLU A 73 17.13 27.84 0.01
N LYS A 74 16.70 29.07 -0.32
CA LYS A 74 15.29 29.49 -0.15
C LYS A 74 14.37 28.69 -1.06
N ALA A 75 14.80 28.42 -2.28
CA ALA A 75 14.04 27.63 -3.23
C ALA A 75 13.92 26.17 -2.78
N TYR A 76 15.01 25.57 -2.28
CA TYR A 76 15.00 24.21 -1.75
C TYR A 76 14.14 24.11 -0.49
N LYS A 77 14.24 25.05 0.44
CA LYS A 77 13.36 25.10 1.62
C LYS A 77 11.89 25.18 1.24
N ASN A 78 11.54 25.99 0.24
CA ASN A 78 10.17 26.05 -0.28
C ASN A 78 9.71 24.72 -0.90
N LEU A 79 10.61 23.95 -1.52
CA LEU A 79 10.30 22.61 -2.05
C LEU A 79 9.95 21.66 -0.91
N GLU A 80 10.76 21.60 0.15
CA GLU A 80 10.51 20.72 1.30
C GLU A 80 9.22 21.09 2.04
N GLU A 81 8.94 22.39 2.20
CA GLU A 81 7.68 22.89 2.76
C GLU A 81 6.47 22.45 1.91
N ASN A 82 6.58 22.54 0.59
CA ASN A 82 5.52 22.10 -0.32
C ASN A 82 5.32 20.59 -0.28
N ILE A 83 6.40 19.79 -0.27
CA ILE A 83 6.31 18.32 -0.13
C ILE A 83 5.63 17.94 1.18
N THR A 84 5.99 18.59 2.28
CA THR A 84 5.36 18.36 3.59
C THR A 84 3.87 18.70 3.52
N ARG A 85 3.53 19.84 2.94
CA ARG A 85 2.13 20.26 2.77
C ARG A 85 1.33 19.30 1.88
N MET A 86 1.92 18.82 0.79
CA MET A 86 1.29 17.82 -0.09
C MET A 86 0.99 16.50 0.66
N LYS A 87 1.91 16.05 1.52
CA LYS A 87 1.69 14.85 2.35
C LYS A 87 0.52 15.04 3.33
N GLU A 88 0.43 16.20 3.98
CA GLU A 88 -0.69 16.54 4.86
C GLU A 88 -2.02 16.54 4.09
N LEU A 89 -2.05 17.24 2.94
CA LEU A 89 -3.24 17.31 2.09
C LEU A 89 -3.67 15.93 1.54
N LEU A 90 -2.72 15.05 1.26
CA LEU A 90 -3.02 13.68 0.85
C LEU A 90 -3.74 12.90 1.96
N LEU A 91 -3.30 13.06 3.22
CA LEU A 91 -3.98 12.49 4.39
C LEU A 91 -5.35 13.11 4.65
N GLU A 92 -5.55 14.37 4.29
CA GLU A 92 -6.83 15.09 4.35
C GLU A 92 -7.75 14.76 3.15
N GLU A 93 -7.33 13.89 2.24
CA GLU A 93 -8.03 13.52 1.00
C GLU A 93 -8.28 14.69 0.04
N LYS A 94 -7.48 15.75 0.13
CA LYS A 94 -7.55 16.95 -0.72
C LYS A 94 -6.72 16.81 -1.98
N TYR A 95 -7.03 15.81 -2.79
CA TYR A 95 -6.24 15.37 -3.93
C TYR A 95 -6.00 16.44 -5.00
N ASP A 96 -7.00 17.29 -5.30
CA ASP A 96 -6.84 18.35 -6.29
C ASP A 96 -5.81 19.41 -5.83
N ALA A 97 -5.77 19.72 -4.53
CA ALA A 97 -4.77 20.63 -3.98
C ALA A 97 -3.35 20.01 -4.02
N VAL A 98 -3.22 18.70 -3.80
CA VAL A 98 -1.95 17.99 -3.95
C VAL A 98 -1.42 18.09 -5.38
N THR A 99 -2.28 17.79 -6.36
CA THR A 99 -1.93 17.88 -7.79
C THR A 99 -1.58 19.32 -8.21
N GLU A 100 -2.32 20.32 -7.77
CA GLU A 100 -2.04 21.73 -8.10
C GLU A 100 -0.67 22.16 -7.57
N ILE A 101 -0.37 21.93 -6.30
CA ILE A 101 0.94 22.24 -5.70
C ILE A 101 2.05 21.47 -6.40
N GLY A 102 1.86 20.16 -6.61
CA GLY A 102 2.83 19.30 -7.24
C GLY A 102 3.17 19.72 -8.65
N MET A 103 2.16 20.00 -9.49
CA MET A 103 2.35 20.49 -10.87
C MET A 103 3.09 21.83 -10.93
N ASN A 104 2.81 22.73 -9.98
CA ASN A 104 3.56 24.00 -9.88
C ASN A 104 5.03 23.76 -9.51
N CYS A 105 5.31 22.83 -8.59
CA CYS A 105 6.68 22.47 -8.20
C CYS A 105 7.43 21.76 -9.34
N LEU A 106 6.77 20.87 -10.11
CA LEU A 106 7.38 20.13 -11.22
C LEU A 106 7.88 21.06 -12.35
N ARG A 107 7.31 22.24 -12.52
CA ARG A 107 7.85 23.24 -13.48
C ARG A 107 9.30 23.59 -13.20
N ARG A 108 9.73 23.51 -11.94
CA ARG A 108 11.08 23.83 -11.49
C ARG A 108 11.92 22.58 -11.21
N TYR A 109 11.28 21.51 -10.74
CA TYR A 109 11.92 20.26 -10.32
C TYR A 109 11.29 19.06 -11.04
N PRO A 110 11.38 18.97 -12.39
CA PRO A 110 10.65 17.97 -13.18
C PRO A 110 11.06 16.53 -12.88
N ASN A 111 12.27 16.33 -12.35
CA ASN A 111 12.86 15.03 -12.04
C ASN A 111 12.89 14.73 -10.52
N ASP A 112 12.16 15.48 -9.70
CA ASP A 112 12.04 15.12 -8.28
C ASP A 112 11.07 13.94 -8.16
N PHE A 113 11.58 12.79 -7.72
CA PHE A 113 10.84 11.55 -7.54
C PHE A 113 9.64 11.75 -6.59
N ARG A 114 9.82 12.49 -5.49
CA ARG A 114 8.81 12.66 -4.43
C ARG A 114 7.60 13.43 -4.92
N LEU A 115 7.83 14.46 -5.75
CA LEU A 115 6.73 15.24 -6.37
C LEU A 115 5.92 14.35 -7.32
N ASN A 116 6.61 13.64 -8.23
CA ASN A 116 5.94 12.73 -9.17
C ASN A 116 5.13 11.67 -8.42
N LYS A 117 5.71 11.10 -7.35
CA LYS A 117 5.04 10.07 -6.52
C LYS A 117 3.79 10.61 -5.82
N LEU A 118 3.86 11.79 -5.19
CA LEU A 118 2.72 12.39 -4.49
C LEU A 118 1.57 12.74 -5.44
N ILE A 119 1.88 13.20 -6.65
CA ILE A 119 0.87 13.45 -7.68
C ILE A 119 0.24 12.13 -8.14
N ALA A 120 1.07 11.11 -8.38
CA ALA A 120 0.59 9.78 -8.76
C ALA A 120 -0.36 9.21 -7.71
N ASP A 121 0.02 9.28 -6.41
CA ASP A 121 -0.79 8.80 -5.29
C ASP A 121 -2.12 9.55 -5.18
N ALA A 122 -2.10 10.87 -5.35
CA ALA A 122 -3.32 11.68 -5.33
C ALA A 122 -4.28 11.30 -6.46
N CYS A 123 -3.77 11.17 -7.69
CA CYS A 123 -4.57 10.76 -8.85
C CYS A 123 -5.08 9.31 -8.71
N TYR A 124 -4.26 8.40 -8.19
CA TYR A 124 -4.63 7.02 -7.90
C TYR A 124 -5.79 6.96 -6.90
N SER A 125 -5.66 7.64 -5.77
CA SER A 125 -6.70 7.67 -4.74
C SER A 125 -7.99 8.29 -5.26
N GLN A 126 -7.89 9.35 -6.06
CA GLN A 126 -9.02 10.04 -6.66
C GLN A 126 -9.75 9.13 -7.68
N TYR A 127 -9.03 8.37 -8.51
CA TYR A 127 -9.60 7.41 -9.44
C TYR A 127 -10.51 6.39 -8.74
N PHE A 128 -10.07 5.83 -7.62
CA PHE A 128 -10.87 4.85 -6.89
C PHE A 128 -11.99 5.48 -6.05
N SER A 129 -11.84 6.71 -5.58
CA SER A 129 -12.86 7.38 -4.77
C SER A 129 -14.03 7.96 -5.58
N MET A 130 -13.78 8.41 -6.81
CA MET A 130 -14.81 9.02 -7.67
C MET A 130 -15.64 7.99 -8.48
N GLY A 131 -15.24 6.72 -8.48
CA GLY A 131 -15.79 5.71 -9.38
C GLY A 131 -15.08 5.70 -10.73
N MET A 132 -14.63 4.52 -11.14
CA MET A 132 -13.70 4.30 -12.25
C MET A 132 -14.17 4.86 -13.60
N GLU A 133 -15.47 4.81 -13.89
CA GLU A 133 -16.03 5.31 -15.17
C GLU A 133 -15.95 6.84 -15.35
N GLN A 134 -15.95 7.58 -14.23
CA GLN A 134 -15.97 9.05 -14.24
C GLN A 134 -14.57 9.67 -14.07
N ALA A 135 -13.57 8.85 -13.82
CA ALA A 135 -12.24 9.29 -13.41
C ALA A 135 -11.12 8.85 -14.36
N GLU A 136 -11.41 8.57 -15.65
CA GLU A 136 -10.42 8.07 -16.61
C GLU A 136 -9.21 9.02 -16.76
N GLU A 137 -9.43 10.34 -16.76
CA GLU A 137 -8.35 11.33 -16.76
C GLU A 137 -7.42 11.15 -15.53
N LYS A 138 -7.99 10.81 -14.37
CA LYS A 138 -7.19 10.58 -13.15
C LYS A 138 -6.36 9.31 -13.26
N LYS A 139 -6.90 8.27 -13.88
CA LYS A 139 -6.17 7.03 -14.19
C LYS A 139 -4.99 7.31 -15.12
N GLU A 140 -5.22 8.03 -16.23
CA GLU A 140 -4.16 8.39 -17.17
C GLU A 140 -3.05 9.20 -16.51
N ASN A 141 -3.41 10.20 -15.69
CA ASN A 141 -2.45 10.98 -14.94
C ASN A 141 -1.67 10.12 -13.93
N ALA A 142 -2.36 9.25 -13.18
CA ALA A 142 -1.70 8.37 -12.23
C ALA A 142 -0.69 7.44 -12.92
N LEU A 143 -1.09 6.82 -14.06
CA LEU A 143 -0.20 5.98 -14.87
C LEU A 143 1.04 6.74 -15.33
N TYR A 144 0.85 7.93 -15.92
CA TYR A 144 1.95 8.78 -16.38
C TYR A 144 2.95 9.06 -15.25
N PHE A 145 2.47 9.49 -14.08
CA PHE A 145 3.35 9.85 -12.98
C PHE A 145 3.99 8.64 -12.29
N TYR A 146 3.33 7.48 -12.22
CA TYR A 146 3.97 6.25 -11.74
C TYR A 146 5.03 5.74 -12.72
N GLU A 147 4.79 5.77 -14.03
CA GLU A 147 5.80 5.44 -15.05
C GLU A 147 6.99 6.38 -14.94
N ARG A 148 6.74 7.67 -14.72
CA ARG A 148 7.81 8.65 -14.46
C ARG A 148 8.57 8.34 -13.16
N CYS A 149 7.90 7.83 -12.12
CA CYS A 149 8.57 7.37 -10.91
C CYS A 149 9.50 6.17 -11.19
N ILE A 150 9.08 5.21 -12.03
CA ILE A 150 9.94 4.08 -12.44
C ILE A 150 11.21 4.58 -13.13
N GLU A 151 11.10 5.53 -14.07
CA GLU A 151 12.27 6.11 -14.75
C GLU A 151 13.24 6.83 -13.81
N LEU A 152 12.72 7.43 -12.73
CA LEU A 152 13.50 8.20 -11.75
C LEU A 152 13.93 7.35 -10.55
N TYR A 153 13.52 6.08 -10.49
CA TYR A 153 13.75 5.23 -9.32
C TYR A 153 15.23 4.95 -9.08
N ASP A 154 15.66 5.16 -7.84
CA ASP A 154 17.00 4.84 -7.35
C ASP A 154 16.85 4.16 -5.98
N ALA A 155 17.06 2.84 -5.92
CA ALA A 155 16.93 2.04 -4.71
C ALA A 155 17.78 2.53 -3.52
N LYS A 156 18.88 3.25 -3.78
CA LYS A 156 19.74 3.81 -2.72
C LYS A 156 19.16 5.10 -2.11
N LYS A 157 18.31 5.81 -2.85
CA LYS A 157 17.68 7.06 -2.43
C LYS A 157 16.24 6.88 -1.99
N ASN A 158 15.51 5.94 -2.61
CA ASN A 158 14.10 5.70 -2.41
C ASN A 158 13.91 4.46 -1.50
N THR A 159 14.31 4.57 -0.23
CA THR A 159 14.33 3.44 0.72
C THR A 159 12.96 3.10 1.31
N ASP A 160 12.00 3.98 1.19
CA ASP A 160 10.64 3.87 1.71
C ASP A 160 9.65 3.21 0.73
N ILE A 161 10.08 2.97 -0.51
CA ILE A 161 9.28 2.33 -1.54
C ILE A 161 10.16 1.44 -2.43
N THR A 162 9.57 0.38 -2.99
CA THR A 162 10.25 -0.50 -3.94
C THR A 162 9.74 -0.28 -5.37
N GLU A 163 10.56 -0.62 -6.35
CA GLU A 163 10.15 -0.65 -7.76
C GLU A 163 8.96 -1.60 -7.97
N GLU A 164 8.93 -2.74 -7.26
CA GLU A 164 7.81 -3.66 -7.21
C GLU A 164 6.52 -2.94 -6.83
N THR A 165 6.53 -2.15 -5.75
CA THR A 165 5.34 -1.42 -5.27
C THR A 165 4.80 -0.47 -6.36
N LEU A 166 5.66 0.26 -7.05
CA LEU A 166 5.26 1.17 -8.14
C LEU A 166 4.63 0.40 -9.31
N ASN A 167 5.24 -0.72 -9.70
CA ASN A 167 4.73 -1.56 -10.79
C ASN A 167 3.38 -2.21 -10.43
N ILE A 168 3.19 -2.64 -9.18
CA ILE A 168 1.89 -3.18 -8.74
C ILE A 168 0.81 -2.09 -8.71
N GLN A 169 1.11 -0.85 -8.37
CA GLN A 169 0.17 0.27 -8.49
C GLN A 169 -0.24 0.51 -9.95
N ILE A 170 0.72 0.47 -10.89
CA ILE A 170 0.44 0.52 -12.34
C ILE A 170 -0.46 -0.65 -12.76
N ALA A 171 -0.14 -1.87 -12.34
CA ALA A 171 -0.95 -3.05 -12.66
C ALA A 171 -2.39 -2.91 -12.14
N THR A 172 -2.56 -2.40 -10.91
CA THR A 172 -3.89 -2.19 -10.30
C THR A 172 -4.72 -1.16 -11.08
N LEU A 173 -4.11 -0.12 -11.64
CA LEU A 173 -4.80 0.84 -12.51
C LEU A 173 -5.20 0.23 -13.85
N CYS A 174 -4.37 -0.64 -14.41
CA CYS A 174 -4.60 -1.24 -15.74
C CYS A 174 -5.64 -2.36 -15.73
N MET A 175 -5.85 -3.08 -14.64
CA MET A 175 -6.51 -4.40 -14.61
C MET A 175 -8.01 -4.41 -14.91
N TRP A 176 -8.67 -3.27 -15.15
CA TRP A 176 -10.12 -3.13 -15.17
C TRP A 176 -10.77 -3.28 -16.56
N ASP A 177 -9.98 -3.42 -17.61
CA ASP A 177 -10.42 -3.75 -18.97
C ASP A 177 -9.54 -4.87 -19.55
N LYS A 178 -9.96 -5.46 -20.67
CA LYS A 178 -9.29 -6.64 -21.22
C LYS A 178 -7.84 -6.36 -21.66
N GLU A 179 -7.60 -5.24 -22.32
CA GLU A 179 -6.27 -4.88 -22.87
C GLU A 179 -5.32 -4.50 -21.70
N GLY A 180 -5.80 -3.70 -20.78
CA GLY A 180 -5.07 -3.33 -19.57
C GLY A 180 -4.81 -4.52 -18.66
N ALA A 181 -5.75 -5.48 -18.55
CA ALA A 181 -5.58 -6.70 -17.78
C ALA A 181 -4.45 -7.59 -18.30
N GLU A 182 -4.22 -7.63 -19.63
CA GLU A 182 -3.06 -8.34 -20.20
C GLU A 182 -1.74 -7.67 -19.81
N ARG A 183 -1.69 -6.34 -19.79
CA ARG A 183 -0.53 -5.58 -19.31
C ARG A 183 -0.31 -5.81 -17.82
N ALA A 184 -1.37 -5.68 -17.02
CA ALA A 184 -1.32 -5.89 -15.57
C ALA A 184 -0.85 -7.30 -15.21
N LEU A 185 -1.34 -8.33 -15.90
CA LEU A 185 -0.95 -9.71 -15.69
C LEU A 185 0.55 -9.93 -15.91
N ARG A 186 1.13 -9.36 -16.97
CA ARG A 186 2.58 -9.45 -17.21
C ARG A 186 3.40 -8.81 -16.08
N ILE A 187 2.95 -7.67 -15.57
CA ILE A 187 3.60 -7.00 -14.43
C ILE A 187 3.49 -7.87 -13.18
N ILE A 188 2.28 -8.32 -12.86
CA ILE A 188 2.01 -9.15 -11.68
C ILE A 188 2.84 -10.44 -11.70
N ASP A 189 2.86 -11.16 -12.83
CA ASP A 189 3.61 -12.42 -12.97
C ASP A 189 5.13 -12.23 -12.76
N THR A 190 5.67 -11.01 -12.94
CA THR A 190 7.07 -10.70 -12.66
C THR A 190 7.38 -10.68 -11.16
N TYR A 191 6.41 -10.30 -10.32
CA TYR A 191 6.59 -10.09 -8.88
C TYR A 191 5.77 -11.07 -8.01
N ASN A 192 5.06 -12.03 -8.63
CA ASN A 192 4.13 -12.92 -7.91
C ASN A 192 4.82 -14.14 -7.28
N ASP A 193 5.95 -13.93 -6.63
CA ASP A 193 6.61 -15.00 -5.89
C ASP A 193 5.72 -15.53 -4.76
N ALA A 194 5.63 -16.85 -4.64
CA ALA A 194 4.81 -17.55 -3.64
C ALA A 194 3.31 -17.13 -3.62
N GLY A 195 2.77 -16.60 -4.73
CA GLY A 195 1.35 -16.25 -4.82
C GLY A 195 0.97 -14.95 -4.10
N LYS A 196 1.92 -14.09 -3.80
CA LYS A 196 1.71 -12.80 -3.09
C LYS A 196 0.60 -11.94 -3.70
N TYR A 197 0.45 -11.98 -5.02
CA TYR A 197 -0.51 -11.18 -5.79
C TYR A 197 -1.56 -12.03 -6.52
N ASP A 198 -1.82 -13.24 -6.05
CA ASP A 198 -2.77 -14.16 -6.67
C ASP A 198 -4.19 -13.57 -6.80
N ASN A 199 -4.62 -12.73 -5.86
CA ASN A 199 -5.89 -12.03 -5.93
C ASN A 199 -5.94 -11.04 -7.13
N LEU A 200 -4.89 -10.27 -7.37
CA LEU A 200 -4.79 -9.35 -8.50
C LEU A 200 -4.68 -10.14 -9.81
N ARG A 201 -3.89 -11.21 -9.81
CA ARG A 201 -3.75 -12.13 -10.95
C ARG A 201 -5.09 -12.73 -11.36
N ALA A 202 -5.87 -13.19 -10.39
CA ALA A 202 -7.21 -13.73 -10.65
C ALA A 202 -8.15 -12.68 -11.21
N SER A 203 -8.09 -11.43 -10.72
CA SER A 203 -8.88 -10.32 -11.26
C SER A 203 -8.54 -10.02 -12.72
N CYS A 204 -7.27 -10.02 -13.10
CA CYS A 204 -6.86 -9.87 -14.51
C CYS A 204 -7.39 -11.01 -15.37
N LEU A 205 -7.27 -12.26 -14.91
CA LEU A 205 -7.79 -13.43 -15.64
C LEU A 205 -9.31 -13.35 -15.84
N LEU A 206 -10.04 -12.86 -14.84
CA LEU A 206 -11.49 -12.66 -14.93
C LEU A 206 -11.83 -11.64 -16.02
N GLN A 207 -11.15 -10.50 -16.09
CA GLN A 207 -11.35 -9.48 -17.14
C GLN A 207 -11.01 -10.00 -18.54
N MET A 208 -10.08 -10.93 -18.64
CA MET A 208 -9.71 -11.61 -19.89
C MET A 208 -10.67 -12.74 -20.28
N GLY A 209 -11.70 -13.04 -19.45
CA GLY A 209 -12.63 -14.14 -19.67
C GLY A 209 -12.07 -15.53 -19.34
N ARG A 210 -10.90 -15.62 -18.69
CA ARG A 210 -10.25 -16.88 -18.25
C ARG A 210 -10.81 -17.33 -16.89
N ASN A 211 -12.14 -17.47 -16.82
CA ASN A 211 -12.88 -17.61 -15.56
C ASN A 211 -12.48 -18.85 -14.74
N GLU A 212 -12.22 -19.99 -15.40
CA GLU A 212 -11.83 -21.21 -14.68
C GLU A 212 -10.46 -21.11 -14.03
N GLU A 213 -9.53 -20.43 -14.68
CA GLU A 213 -8.20 -20.20 -14.10
C GLU A 213 -8.29 -19.22 -12.93
N ALA A 214 -9.03 -18.12 -13.09
CA ALA A 214 -9.30 -17.17 -12.02
C ALA A 214 -9.94 -17.86 -10.81
N ARG A 215 -10.97 -18.70 -11.04
CA ARG A 215 -11.66 -19.43 -9.99
C ARG A 215 -10.73 -20.33 -9.19
N LYS A 216 -9.87 -21.12 -9.86
CA LYS A 216 -8.91 -22.01 -9.18
C LYS A 216 -7.98 -21.25 -8.24
N ILE A 217 -7.45 -20.10 -8.69
CA ILE A 217 -6.56 -19.25 -7.90
C ILE A 217 -7.31 -18.70 -6.68
N VAL A 218 -8.48 -18.09 -6.89
CA VAL A 218 -9.27 -17.47 -5.81
C VAL A 218 -9.69 -18.50 -4.76
N VAL A 219 -10.15 -19.67 -5.20
CA VAL A 219 -10.57 -20.74 -4.29
C VAL A 219 -9.39 -21.27 -3.48
N HIS A 220 -8.25 -21.52 -4.14
CA HIS A 220 -7.03 -21.97 -3.42
C HIS A 220 -6.61 -20.93 -2.37
N HIS A 221 -6.62 -19.65 -2.72
CA HIS A 221 -6.28 -18.56 -1.81
C HIS A 221 -7.31 -18.42 -0.67
N ALA A 222 -8.60 -18.56 -0.96
CA ALA A 222 -9.66 -18.53 0.05
C ALA A 222 -9.51 -19.68 1.06
N VAL A 223 -9.19 -20.88 0.58
CA VAL A 223 -8.93 -22.05 1.47
C VAL A 223 -7.68 -21.83 2.30
N ALA A 224 -6.59 -21.32 1.72
CA ALA A 224 -5.38 -21.00 2.46
C ALA A 224 -5.63 -19.95 3.55
N ASN A 225 -6.33 -18.88 3.23
CA ASN A 225 -6.71 -17.84 4.19
C ASN A 225 -7.61 -18.39 5.30
N GLN A 226 -8.53 -19.28 4.97
CA GLN A 226 -9.38 -19.94 5.96
C GLN A 226 -8.54 -20.76 6.97
N ILE A 227 -7.48 -21.45 6.51
CA ILE A 227 -6.55 -22.15 7.40
C ILE A 227 -5.79 -21.18 8.31
N PHE A 228 -5.34 -20.04 7.80
CA PHE A 228 -4.69 -19.03 8.62
C PHE A 228 -5.66 -18.46 9.66
N CYS A 229 -6.88 -18.09 9.27
CA CYS A 229 -7.92 -17.64 10.21
C CYS A 229 -8.20 -18.68 11.29
N PHE A 230 -8.26 -19.97 10.94
CA PHE A 230 -8.38 -21.08 11.87
C PHE A 230 -7.30 -21.04 12.95
N ASN A 231 -6.04 -20.97 12.55
CA ASN A 231 -4.92 -20.96 13.48
C ASN A 231 -4.95 -19.72 14.38
N ASP A 232 -5.27 -18.56 13.81
CA ASP A 232 -5.32 -17.30 14.55
C ASP A 232 -6.45 -17.29 15.57
N PHE A 233 -7.67 -17.66 15.19
CA PHE A 233 -8.81 -17.72 16.11
C PHE A 233 -8.62 -18.78 17.19
N THR A 234 -8.10 -19.96 16.86
CA THR A 234 -7.76 -20.98 17.85
C THR A 234 -6.71 -20.48 18.85
N THR A 235 -5.71 -19.73 18.39
CA THR A 235 -4.69 -19.14 19.26
C THR A 235 -5.27 -18.07 20.16
N LEU A 236 -6.11 -17.17 19.63
CA LEU A 236 -6.80 -16.13 20.41
C LEU A 236 -7.75 -16.75 21.45
N ALA A 237 -8.45 -17.82 21.10
CA ALA A 237 -9.29 -18.56 22.02
C ALA A 237 -8.48 -19.20 23.16
N GLY A 238 -7.32 -19.80 22.83
CA GLY A 238 -6.40 -20.37 23.83
C GLY A 238 -5.81 -19.30 24.77
N MET A 239 -5.55 -18.09 24.28
CA MET A 239 -5.13 -16.95 25.13
C MET A 239 -6.25 -16.56 26.10
N ALA A 240 -7.48 -16.38 25.59
CA ALA A 240 -8.64 -16.05 26.40
C ALA A 240 -8.95 -17.13 27.45
N GLU A 241 -8.80 -18.40 27.08
CA GLU A 241 -8.96 -19.54 28.01
C GLU A 241 -7.94 -19.49 29.16
N LYS A 242 -6.67 -19.18 28.90
CA LYS A 242 -5.65 -19.00 29.93
C LYS A 242 -5.98 -17.86 30.90
N GLU A 243 -6.64 -16.82 30.40
CA GLU A 243 -7.14 -15.70 31.21
C GLU A 243 -8.47 -16.03 31.92
N GLN A 244 -8.98 -17.25 31.76
CA GLN A 244 -10.29 -17.73 32.26
C GLN A 244 -11.50 -16.97 31.70
N ASP A 245 -11.30 -16.24 30.57
CA ASP A 245 -12.37 -15.56 29.84
C ASP A 245 -12.96 -16.52 28.77
N TYR A 246 -13.71 -17.50 29.25
CA TYR A 246 -14.29 -18.54 28.40
C TYR A 246 -15.33 -17.99 27.42
N GLU A 247 -16.04 -16.91 27.76
CA GLU A 247 -16.99 -16.27 26.84
C GLU A 247 -16.28 -15.65 25.64
N ARG A 248 -15.13 -15.02 25.86
CA ARG A 248 -14.30 -14.48 24.79
C ARG A 248 -13.71 -15.59 23.93
N ALA A 249 -13.23 -16.68 24.55
CA ALA A 249 -12.75 -17.85 23.85
C ALA A 249 -13.82 -18.45 22.93
N VAL A 250 -15.03 -18.63 23.42
CA VAL A 250 -16.19 -19.10 22.62
C VAL A 250 -16.44 -18.19 21.43
N ARG A 251 -16.48 -16.87 21.63
CA ARG A 251 -16.71 -15.92 20.52
C ARG A 251 -15.69 -16.04 19.38
N PHE A 252 -14.42 -16.28 19.70
CA PHE A 252 -13.39 -16.51 18.69
C PHE A 252 -13.65 -17.81 17.91
N LEU A 253 -13.96 -18.91 18.60
CA LEU A 253 -14.23 -20.20 17.95
C LEU A 253 -15.54 -20.20 17.17
N GLU A 254 -16.58 -19.50 17.62
CA GLU A 254 -17.82 -19.33 16.85
C GLU A 254 -17.60 -18.50 15.58
N ALA A 255 -16.73 -17.48 15.62
CA ALA A 255 -16.36 -16.72 14.42
C ALA A 255 -15.65 -17.63 13.41
N GLU A 256 -14.76 -18.48 13.88
CA GLU A 256 -14.05 -19.45 13.05
C GLU A 256 -15.01 -20.47 12.42
N VAL A 257 -15.90 -21.07 13.21
CA VAL A 257 -16.90 -22.02 12.72
C VAL A 257 -17.71 -21.48 11.55
N ARG A 258 -18.11 -20.20 11.60
CA ARG A 258 -18.82 -19.53 10.51
C ARG A 258 -18.03 -19.49 9.21
N THR A 259 -16.71 -19.47 9.25
CA THR A 259 -15.88 -19.52 8.05
C THR A 259 -15.96 -20.89 7.37
N PHE A 260 -16.10 -21.98 8.12
CA PHE A 260 -16.28 -23.31 7.55
C PHE A 260 -17.66 -23.50 6.92
N GLU A 261 -18.71 -22.86 7.46
CA GLU A 261 -20.06 -22.96 6.92
C GLU A 261 -20.15 -22.53 5.45
N VAL A 262 -19.31 -21.58 5.03
CA VAL A 262 -19.23 -21.11 3.62
C VAL A 262 -18.84 -22.25 2.68
N PHE A 263 -17.98 -23.16 3.14
CA PHE A 263 -17.46 -24.28 2.35
C PHE A 263 -18.24 -25.58 2.50
N MET A 264 -19.32 -25.58 3.29
CA MET A 264 -20.19 -26.73 3.47
C MET A 264 -21.09 -26.93 2.26
N LYS A 265 -21.43 -28.17 1.98
CA LYS A 265 -22.42 -28.58 0.98
C LYS A 265 -23.35 -29.66 1.56
N GLU A 266 -24.34 -30.14 0.77
CA GLU A 266 -25.24 -31.21 1.21
C GLU A 266 -24.51 -32.52 1.45
N GLU A 267 -23.55 -32.87 0.58
CA GLU A 267 -22.71 -34.03 0.75
C GLU A 267 -21.63 -33.79 1.83
N ALA A 268 -21.10 -34.92 2.35
CA ALA A 268 -20.00 -34.88 3.30
C ALA A 268 -18.76 -34.22 2.72
N SER A 269 -18.08 -33.39 3.51
CA SER A 269 -16.88 -32.66 3.10
C SER A 269 -15.92 -32.45 4.26
N TYR A 270 -14.69 -32.03 3.96
CA TYR A 270 -13.74 -31.63 5.02
C TYR A 270 -14.30 -30.53 5.92
N ALA A 271 -15.12 -29.62 5.40
CA ALA A 271 -15.74 -28.56 6.22
C ALA A 271 -16.59 -29.12 7.35
N ASP A 272 -17.30 -30.25 7.15
CA ASP A 272 -18.04 -30.94 8.21
C ASP A 272 -17.10 -31.49 9.29
N ARG A 273 -15.96 -32.04 8.90
CA ARG A 273 -14.93 -32.50 9.84
C ARG A 273 -14.38 -31.38 10.71
N ALA A 274 -14.00 -30.29 10.09
CA ALA A 274 -13.46 -29.12 10.80
C ALA A 274 -14.50 -28.50 11.76
N PHE A 275 -15.73 -28.37 11.29
CA PHE A 275 -16.85 -27.90 12.12
C PHE A 275 -17.08 -28.80 13.34
N ALA A 276 -17.12 -30.12 13.15
CA ALA A 276 -17.33 -31.08 14.24
C ALA A 276 -16.24 -30.94 15.32
N GLY A 277 -14.99 -30.80 14.91
CA GLY A 277 -13.87 -30.62 15.82
C GLY A 277 -13.97 -29.34 16.65
N GLN A 278 -14.26 -28.22 16.03
CA GLN A 278 -14.40 -26.93 16.73
C GLN A 278 -15.66 -26.88 17.61
N ALA A 279 -16.77 -27.42 17.12
CA ALA A 279 -18.00 -27.50 17.89
C ALA A 279 -17.83 -28.31 19.20
N TYR A 280 -17.00 -29.36 19.16
CA TYR A 280 -16.65 -30.13 20.35
C TYR A 280 -15.81 -29.31 21.34
N ILE A 281 -14.86 -28.52 20.87
CA ILE A 281 -14.04 -27.62 21.72
C ILE A 281 -14.91 -26.55 22.36
N ILE A 282 -15.83 -25.92 21.60
CA ILE A 282 -16.81 -24.95 22.11
C ILE A 282 -17.67 -25.57 23.21
N ALA A 283 -18.13 -26.80 23.02
CA ALA A 283 -18.91 -27.52 24.05
C ALA A 283 -18.12 -27.69 25.36
N GLY A 284 -16.82 -28.00 25.27
CA GLY A 284 -15.92 -28.09 26.42
C GLY A 284 -15.75 -26.77 27.17
N LEU A 285 -15.74 -25.64 26.46
CA LEU A 285 -15.75 -24.32 27.10
C LEU A 285 -17.06 -24.02 27.83
N TYR A 286 -18.21 -24.38 27.26
CA TYR A 286 -19.49 -24.25 27.93
C TYR A 286 -19.62 -25.15 29.14
N GLU A 287 -18.98 -26.33 29.14
CA GLU A 287 -18.86 -27.19 30.33
C GLU A 287 -18.10 -26.48 31.45
N LYS A 288 -16.96 -25.85 31.15
CA LYS A 288 -16.20 -25.08 32.14
C LYS A 288 -16.98 -23.90 32.73
N MET A 289 -17.90 -23.34 31.96
CA MET A 289 -18.83 -22.29 32.42
C MET A 289 -20.07 -22.82 33.14
N ASN A 290 -20.23 -24.14 33.31
CA ASN A 290 -21.46 -24.80 33.85
C ASN A 290 -22.74 -24.48 33.05
N GLN A 291 -22.63 -24.15 31.74
CA GLN A 291 -23.77 -23.86 30.86
C GLN A 291 -24.22 -25.12 30.10
N LYS A 292 -24.88 -26.03 30.81
CA LYS A 292 -25.19 -27.39 30.33
C LYS A 292 -26.08 -27.43 29.08
N GLU A 293 -27.00 -26.49 28.94
CA GLU A 293 -27.89 -26.42 27.78
C GLU A 293 -27.09 -26.10 26.50
N LYS A 294 -26.21 -25.11 26.55
CA LYS A 294 -25.36 -24.71 25.42
C LYS A 294 -24.30 -25.79 25.13
N GLN A 295 -23.76 -26.40 26.17
CA GLN A 295 -22.86 -27.56 26.00
C GLN A 295 -23.53 -28.64 25.16
N ASN A 296 -24.74 -29.05 25.53
CA ASN A 296 -25.51 -30.10 24.85
C ASN A 296 -25.87 -29.70 23.41
N GLU A 297 -26.21 -28.43 23.16
CA GLU A 297 -26.48 -27.92 21.82
C GLU A 297 -25.26 -28.09 20.92
N TRP A 298 -24.08 -27.65 21.39
CA TRP A 298 -22.85 -27.73 20.61
C TRP A 298 -22.35 -29.19 20.45
N LEU A 299 -22.52 -30.05 21.46
CA LEU A 299 -22.23 -31.48 21.29
C LEU A 299 -23.15 -32.14 20.25
N LYS A 300 -24.42 -31.74 20.19
CA LYS A 300 -25.34 -32.22 19.15
C LYS A 300 -24.87 -31.81 17.76
N LYS A 301 -24.48 -30.55 17.56
CA LYS A 301 -23.91 -30.04 16.29
C LYS A 301 -22.66 -30.82 15.93
N ALA A 302 -21.73 -30.98 16.88
CA ALA A 302 -20.49 -31.73 16.67
C ALA A 302 -20.76 -33.16 16.18
N ARG A 303 -21.66 -33.88 16.82
CA ARG A 303 -22.04 -35.26 16.44
C ARG A 303 -22.68 -35.32 15.05
N GLN A 304 -23.60 -34.41 14.74
CA GLN A 304 -24.28 -34.35 13.44
C GLN A 304 -23.26 -34.18 12.30
N HIS A 305 -22.32 -33.26 12.43
CA HIS A 305 -21.30 -33.05 11.41
C HIS A 305 -20.24 -34.16 11.38
N ALA A 306 -19.89 -34.73 12.52
CA ALA A 306 -19.01 -35.90 12.57
C ALA A 306 -19.64 -37.12 11.85
N ALA A 307 -20.90 -37.43 12.12
CA ALA A 307 -21.63 -38.51 11.45
C ALA A 307 -21.75 -38.26 9.96
N LYS A 308 -22.06 -37.03 9.55
CA LYS A 308 -22.10 -36.64 8.13
C LYS A 308 -20.74 -36.86 7.47
N TYR A 309 -19.65 -36.38 8.05
CA TYR A 309 -18.32 -36.60 7.52
C TYR A 309 -17.97 -38.09 7.41
N ASN A 310 -18.26 -38.86 8.44
CA ASN A 310 -17.94 -40.30 8.50
C ASN A 310 -18.72 -41.12 7.46
N SER A 311 -19.84 -40.61 6.94
CA SER A 311 -20.61 -41.31 5.88
C SER A 311 -19.87 -41.35 4.54
N ASN A 312 -19.00 -40.37 4.26
CA ASN A 312 -18.15 -40.30 3.05
C ASN A 312 -16.90 -39.44 3.33
N PRO A 313 -15.91 -39.95 4.07
CA PRO A 313 -14.75 -39.21 4.51
C PRO A 313 -13.90 -38.73 3.35
N SER A 314 -13.56 -37.44 3.31
CA SER A 314 -12.60 -36.88 2.36
C SER A 314 -11.79 -35.77 2.97
N MET A 315 -10.47 -35.83 2.76
CA MET A 315 -9.51 -34.78 3.13
C MET A 315 -9.14 -33.90 1.93
N GLU A 316 -9.70 -34.16 0.77
CA GLU A 316 -9.41 -33.39 -0.44
C GLU A 316 -10.09 -32.01 -0.38
N ILE A 317 -9.35 -30.96 -0.81
CA ILE A 317 -9.88 -29.60 -0.94
C ILE A 317 -11.12 -29.61 -1.83
N ALA A 318 -11.08 -30.37 -2.93
CA ALA A 318 -12.20 -30.52 -3.87
C ALA A 318 -13.48 -31.07 -3.25
N SER A 319 -13.43 -31.66 -2.04
CA SER A 319 -14.62 -32.16 -1.32
C SER A 319 -15.54 -31.00 -0.83
N MET A 320 -15.01 -29.81 -0.68
CA MET A 320 -15.74 -28.66 -0.14
C MET A 320 -16.50 -27.88 -1.24
N ARG A 321 -17.49 -27.09 -0.85
CA ARG A 321 -18.27 -26.21 -1.76
C ARG A 321 -17.32 -25.21 -2.42
N PHE A 322 -17.55 -24.92 -3.69
CA PHE A 322 -16.77 -24.01 -4.55
C PHE A 322 -15.34 -24.49 -4.87
N CYS A 323 -14.91 -25.63 -4.30
CA CYS A 323 -13.55 -26.13 -4.42
C CYS A 323 -13.39 -27.23 -5.48
N GLU A 324 -14.42 -27.52 -6.28
CA GLU A 324 -14.41 -28.55 -7.32
C GLU A 324 -13.25 -28.31 -8.30
N GLY A 325 -12.46 -29.36 -8.53
CA GLY A 325 -11.29 -29.31 -9.41
C GLY A 325 -10.07 -28.57 -8.87
N VAL A 326 -10.07 -28.16 -7.59
CA VAL A 326 -8.89 -27.66 -6.90
C VAL A 326 -8.14 -28.83 -6.28
N GLU A 327 -6.89 -29.00 -6.65
CA GLU A 327 -6.03 -30.07 -6.12
C GLU A 327 -5.49 -29.71 -4.73
N GLY A 328 -5.30 -30.72 -3.90
CA GLY A 328 -4.68 -30.59 -2.58
C GLY A 328 -5.46 -31.29 -1.48
N ARG A 329 -4.79 -31.48 -0.35
CA ARG A 329 -5.37 -32.14 0.83
C ARG A 329 -5.25 -31.24 2.06
N MET A 330 -6.27 -31.29 2.90
CA MET A 330 -6.28 -30.63 4.20
C MET A 330 -5.45 -31.41 5.22
N ILE A 331 -4.92 -30.73 6.22
CA ILE A 331 -4.15 -31.33 7.32
C ILE A 331 -5.14 -31.86 8.36
N ASP A 332 -4.85 -33.05 8.91
CA ASP A 332 -5.68 -33.67 9.94
C ASP A 332 -5.38 -33.14 11.34
N ASN A 333 -6.19 -32.21 11.79
CA ASN A 333 -6.08 -31.65 13.15
C ASN A 333 -7.13 -32.21 14.12
N PHE A 334 -8.08 -33.05 13.67
CA PHE A 334 -9.26 -33.46 14.46
C PHE A 334 -9.44 -34.96 14.63
N SER A 335 -8.46 -35.79 14.29
CA SER A 335 -8.58 -37.27 14.36
C SER A 335 -8.97 -37.78 15.74
N GLN A 336 -8.39 -37.23 16.81
CA GLN A 336 -8.74 -37.64 18.18
C GLN A 336 -10.14 -37.20 18.58
N THR A 337 -10.53 -35.98 18.25
CA THR A 337 -11.84 -35.42 18.56
C THR A 337 -12.97 -36.23 17.92
N LEU A 338 -12.78 -36.61 16.64
CA LEU A 338 -13.79 -37.42 15.93
C LEU A 338 -13.91 -38.83 16.49
N LYS A 339 -12.81 -39.45 16.98
CA LYS A 339 -12.88 -40.70 17.69
C LYS A 339 -13.66 -40.61 18.97
N LEU A 340 -13.41 -39.57 19.78
CA LEU A 340 -14.16 -39.34 21.02
C LEU A 340 -15.67 -39.11 20.77
N LEU A 341 -16.03 -38.41 19.70
CA LEU A 341 -17.43 -38.22 19.32
C LEU A 341 -18.11 -39.53 18.88
N ALA A 342 -17.38 -40.43 18.22
CA ALA A 342 -17.90 -41.72 17.81
C ALA A 342 -18.07 -42.70 19.00
N GLU A 343 -17.14 -42.68 19.96
CA GLU A 343 -17.18 -43.53 21.15
C GLU A 343 -18.30 -43.17 22.15
N GLN A 344 -18.80 -41.95 22.14
CA GLN A 344 -19.89 -41.46 23.00
C GLN A 344 -21.28 -41.79 22.45
N GLU A 345 -21.40 -42.39 21.28
CA GLU A 345 -22.69 -42.88 20.70
C GLU A 345 -23.00 -44.33 21.05
N GLY A 346 -22.09 -45.09 21.69
CA GLY A 346 -22.26 -46.44 22.17
C GLY A 346 -22.59 -46.46 23.64
#